data_f4a244b1c6b9fa4b2b2fe930cf0bda92
#
_entry.id   f4a244b1c6b9fa4b2b2fe930cf0bda92
#
_cell.length_a   1.000
_cell.length_b   1.000
_cell.length_c   1.000
_cell.angle_alpha   90.00
_cell.angle_beta   90.00
_cell.angle_gamma   90.00
#
_symmetry.space_group_name_H-M   'P 1'
#
loop_
_entity.id
_entity.type
_entity.pdbx_description
1 polymer ?
#
loop_
_entity_poly.entity_id
_entity_poly.type
_entity_poly.pdbx_seq_one_letter_code
_entity_poly.pdbx_strand_id
1 'polypeptide(L)'
;IGSFQALQHRASIMYTELELSKSVVMQAASAVDADPAGLPALASLAKARMNDVSKLVTNEAVQMHGGIGVTDELDIGLFLKRARVAMQIYGDTGFHKDRYATLSGY
;
A
#
# COMPACT_ATOMS: atom_id res chain seq x y z
N ILE A 1 -8.80 11.40 -21.26
CA ILE A 1 -8.13 10.35 -20.45
C ILE A 1 -9.15 9.43 -19.79
N GLY A 2 -10.14 9.97 -19.13
CA GLY A 2 -11.14 9.17 -18.41
C GLY A 2 -11.98 8.23 -19.26
N SER A 3 -11.98 8.40 -20.58
CA SER A 3 -12.70 7.52 -21.50
C SER A 3 -11.88 6.33 -22.00
N PHE A 4 -10.57 6.28 -21.72
CA PHE A 4 -9.73 5.16 -22.13
C PHE A 4 -9.92 3.96 -21.19
N GLN A 5 -10.41 2.85 -21.73
CA GLN A 5 -10.73 1.66 -20.97
C GLN A 5 -9.51 1.10 -20.21
N ALA A 6 -8.34 1.10 -20.82
CA ALA A 6 -7.13 0.61 -20.16
C ALA A 6 -6.81 1.42 -18.88
N LEU A 7 -7.00 2.73 -18.91
CA LEU A 7 -6.79 3.60 -17.75
C LEU A 7 -7.88 3.41 -16.70
N GLN A 8 -9.11 3.18 -17.13
CA GLN A 8 -10.22 2.87 -16.23
C GLN A 8 -9.96 1.56 -15.47
N HIS A 9 -9.45 0.53 -16.14
CA HIS A 9 -9.09 -0.73 -15.50
C HIS A 9 -7.98 -0.55 -14.47
N ARG A 10 -6.95 0.22 -14.78
CA ARG A 10 -5.88 0.53 -13.83
C ARG A 10 -6.41 1.28 -12.61
N ALA A 11 -7.25 2.29 -12.83
CA ALA A 11 -7.86 3.05 -11.75
C ALA A 11 -8.76 2.17 -10.87
N SER A 12 -9.50 1.24 -11.46
CA SER A 12 -10.35 0.30 -10.72
C SER A 12 -9.54 -0.63 -9.84
N ILE A 13 -8.40 -1.13 -10.33
CA ILE A 13 -7.50 -1.97 -9.55
C ILE A 13 -6.92 -1.17 -8.37
N MET A 14 -6.45 0.05 -8.61
CA MET A 14 -5.93 0.93 -7.57
C MET A 14 -6.97 1.19 -6.48
N TYR A 15 -8.19 1.49 -6.88
CA TYR A 15 -9.30 1.75 -5.96
C TYR A 15 -9.61 0.52 -5.10
N THR A 16 -9.73 -0.64 -5.75
CA THR A 16 -10.05 -1.91 -5.05
C THR A 16 -8.97 -2.25 -4.03
N GLU A 17 -7.70 -2.18 -4.43
CA GLU A 17 -6.59 -2.51 -3.54
C GLU A 17 -6.50 -1.50 -2.39
N LEU A 18 -6.74 -0.23 -2.65
CA LEU A 18 -6.75 0.81 -1.63
C LEU A 18 -7.86 0.56 -0.59
N GLU A 19 -9.07 0.26 -1.04
CA GLU A 19 -10.20 0.01 -0.14
C GLU A 19 -9.99 -1.25 0.71
N LEU A 20 -9.46 -2.33 0.14
CA LEU A 20 -9.10 -3.52 0.90
C LEU A 20 -8.04 -3.21 1.96
N SER A 21 -7.06 -2.39 1.61
CA SER A 21 -6.00 -1.99 2.55
C SER A 21 -6.53 -1.14 3.70
N LYS A 22 -7.46 -0.25 3.43
CA LYS A 22 -8.12 0.56 4.46
C LYS A 22 -8.83 -0.33 5.47
N SER A 23 -9.52 -1.37 5.00
CA SER A 23 -10.20 -2.33 5.88
C SER A 23 -9.22 -3.06 6.80
N VAL A 24 -8.08 -3.49 6.27
CA VAL A 24 -7.04 -4.17 7.06
C VAL A 24 -6.44 -3.22 8.12
N VAL A 25 -6.16 -1.98 7.75
CA VAL A 25 -5.63 -0.96 8.68
C VAL A 25 -6.64 -0.68 9.79
N MET A 26 -7.92 -0.55 9.46
CA MET A 26 -8.98 -0.33 10.45
C MET A 26 -9.10 -1.51 11.41
N GLN A 27 -8.99 -2.74 10.92
CA GLN A 27 -8.99 -3.93 11.75
C GLN A 27 -7.80 -3.93 12.71
N ALA A 28 -6.60 -3.62 12.23
CA ALA A 28 -5.41 -3.55 13.07
C ALA A 28 -5.54 -2.45 14.14
N ALA A 29 -6.06 -1.28 13.76
CA ALA A 29 -6.28 -0.18 14.69
C ALA A 29 -7.29 -0.56 15.78
N SER A 30 -8.37 -1.25 15.43
CA SER A 30 -9.37 -1.72 16.40
C SER A 30 -8.78 -2.76 17.35
N ALA A 31 -7.85 -3.58 16.88
CA ALA A 31 -7.24 -4.62 17.70
C ALA A 31 -6.34 -4.08 18.82
N VAL A 32 -5.92 -2.82 18.75
CA VAL A 32 -5.13 -2.19 19.83
C VAL A 32 -5.84 -2.32 21.17
N ASP A 33 -7.16 -2.07 21.18
CA ASP A 33 -7.96 -2.15 22.40
C ASP A 33 -8.74 -3.48 22.52
N ALA A 34 -9.26 -3.99 21.39
CA ALA A 34 -10.19 -5.11 21.41
C ALA A 34 -9.50 -6.48 21.39
N ASP A 35 -8.32 -6.61 20.79
CA ASP A 35 -7.60 -7.88 20.66
C ASP A 35 -6.08 -7.65 20.68
N PRO A 36 -5.50 -7.28 21.84
CA PRO A 36 -4.06 -7.05 21.94
C PRO A 36 -3.21 -8.27 21.56
N ALA A 37 -3.70 -9.48 21.81
CA ALA A 37 -2.99 -10.71 21.49
C ALA A 37 -2.87 -10.93 19.97
N GLY A 38 -3.90 -10.56 19.19
CA GLY A 38 -3.88 -10.66 17.74
C GLY A 38 -3.21 -9.47 17.04
N LEU A 39 -2.94 -8.38 17.76
CA LEU A 39 -2.38 -7.17 17.18
C LEU A 39 -1.04 -7.36 16.45
N PRO A 40 -0.06 -8.11 16.96
CA PRO A 40 1.22 -8.28 16.26
C PRO A 40 1.05 -8.83 14.84
N ALA A 41 0.22 -9.86 14.66
CA ALA A 41 -0.06 -10.42 13.33
C ALA A 41 -0.79 -9.43 12.44
N LEU A 42 -1.82 -8.76 12.97
CA LEU A 42 -2.59 -7.75 12.22
C LEU A 42 -1.74 -6.55 11.83
N ALA A 43 -0.83 -6.12 12.70
CA ALA A 43 0.09 -5.02 12.39
C ALA A 43 1.02 -5.37 11.22
N SER A 44 1.57 -6.59 11.22
CA SER A 44 2.40 -7.07 10.12
C SER A 44 1.60 -7.22 8.81
N LEU A 45 0.39 -7.74 8.90
CA LEU A 45 -0.52 -7.82 7.75
C LEU A 45 -0.81 -6.44 7.17
N ALA A 46 -1.17 -5.48 8.01
CA ALA A 46 -1.47 -4.12 7.60
C ALA A 46 -0.26 -3.45 6.95
N LYS A 47 0.92 -3.57 7.57
CA LYS A 47 2.14 -2.95 7.03
C LYS A 47 2.52 -3.56 5.68
N ALA A 48 2.49 -4.88 5.54
CA ALA A 48 2.78 -5.55 4.28
C ALA A 48 1.80 -5.12 3.18
N ARG A 49 0.50 -5.10 3.50
CA ARG A 49 -0.55 -4.67 2.56
C ARG A 49 -0.36 -3.22 2.12
N MET A 50 -0.11 -2.32 3.08
CA MET A 50 0.07 -0.90 2.77
C MET A 50 1.34 -0.65 1.97
N ASN A 51 2.42 -1.40 2.22
CA ASN A 51 3.63 -1.31 1.41
C ASN A 51 3.33 -1.69 -0.06
N ASP A 52 2.64 -2.81 -0.28
CA ASP A 52 2.30 -3.26 -1.63
C ASP A 52 1.38 -2.27 -2.34
N VAL A 53 0.37 -1.74 -1.65
CA VAL A 53 -0.58 -0.78 -2.23
C VAL A 53 0.09 0.57 -2.49
N SER A 54 0.94 1.03 -1.59
CA SER A 54 1.70 2.27 -1.79
C SER A 54 2.56 2.18 -3.06
N LYS A 55 3.22 1.05 -3.25
CA LYS A 55 4.01 0.80 -4.45
C LYS A 55 3.13 0.79 -5.71
N LEU A 56 2.05 0.04 -5.68
CA LEU A 56 1.12 -0.05 -6.81
C LEU A 56 0.56 1.32 -7.18
N VAL A 57 -0.03 2.03 -6.23
CA VAL A 57 -0.72 3.29 -6.50
C VAL A 57 0.24 4.37 -6.98
N THR A 58 1.39 4.51 -6.33
CA THR A 58 2.35 5.55 -6.74
C THR A 58 2.99 5.25 -8.09
N ASN A 59 3.32 3.99 -8.39
CA ASN A 59 3.84 3.62 -9.69
C ASN A 59 2.80 3.82 -10.80
N GLU A 60 1.55 3.39 -10.58
CA GLU A 60 0.47 3.58 -11.55
C GLU A 60 0.14 5.06 -11.75
N ALA A 61 0.18 5.87 -10.69
CA ALA A 61 -0.05 7.30 -10.79
C ALA A 61 0.99 7.96 -11.69
N VAL A 62 2.26 7.64 -11.52
CA VAL A 62 3.34 8.15 -12.38
C VAL A 62 3.12 7.67 -13.83
N GLN A 63 2.80 6.40 -14.03
CA GLN A 63 2.55 5.83 -15.35
C GLN A 63 1.38 6.52 -16.05
N MET A 64 0.29 6.79 -15.34
CA MET A 64 -0.91 7.43 -15.90
C MET A 64 -0.69 8.90 -16.26
N HIS A 65 0.28 9.56 -15.63
CA HIS A 65 0.68 10.93 -16.02
C HIS A 65 1.60 10.95 -17.26
N GLY A 66 2.11 9.81 -17.68
CA GLY A 66 3.01 9.71 -18.84
C GLY A 66 4.37 10.32 -18.56
N GLY A 67 5.04 10.80 -19.61
CA GLY A 67 6.39 11.34 -19.50
C GLY A 67 6.54 12.48 -18.52
N ILE A 68 5.54 13.34 -18.37
CA ILE A 68 5.58 14.47 -17.42
C ILE A 68 5.57 14.01 -15.96
N GLY A 69 5.03 12.81 -15.68
CA GLY A 69 4.97 12.25 -14.34
C GLY A 69 6.34 11.97 -13.71
N VAL A 70 7.40 11.82 -14.54
CA VAL A 70 8.76 11.59 -14.05
C VAL A 70 9.57 12.88 -13.93
N THR A 71 8.97 14.03 -14.22
CA THR A 71 9.62 15.34 -14.15
C THR A 71 9.29 16.06 -12.84
N ASP A 72 10.03 17.12 -12.55
CA ASP A 72 9.77 17.95 -11.36
C ASP A 72 8.59 18.91 -11.54
N GLU A 73 7.96 18.94 -12.71
CA GLU A 73 6.80 19.79 -12.98
C GLU A 73 5.54 19.33 -12.25
N LEU A 74 5.46 18.05 -11.87
CA LEU A 74 4.32 17.48 -11.13
C LEU A 74 4.76 16.96 -9.79
N ASP A 75 3.89 17.11 -8.78
CA ASP A 75 4.14 16.65 -7.42
C ASP A 75 4.08 15.12 -7.27
N ILE A 76 3.59 14.41 -8.29
CA ILE A 76 3.40 12.96 -8.21
C ILE A 76 4.72 12.22 -7.91
N GLY A 77 5.84 12.72 -8.40
CA GLY A 77 7.16 12.18 -8.10
C GLY A 77 7.54 12.26 -6.63
N LEU A 78 7.08 13.31 -5.93
CA LEU A 78 7.29 13.46 -4.49
C LEU A 78 6.56 12.38 -3.71
N PHE A 79 5.33 12.05 -4.11
CA PHE A 79 4.57 10.96 -3.49
C PHE A 79 5.23 9.61 -3.72
N LEU A 80 5.76 9.36 -4.92
CA LEU A 80 6.49 8.14 -5.21
C LEU A 80 7.73 8.00 -4.30
N LYS A 81 8.51 9.06 -4.17
CA LYS A 81 9.71 9.09 -3.32
C LYS A 81 9.34 8.86 -1.85
N ARG A 82 8.31 9.54 -1.37
CA ARG A 82 7.84 9.39 0.02
C ARG A 82 7.33 7.97 0.28
N ALA A 83 6.60 7.39 -0.66
CA ALA A 83 6.11 6.02 -0.53
C ALA A 83 7.28 5.03 -0.40
N ARG A 84 8.35 5.21 -1.18
CA ARG A 84 9.53 4.35 -1.10
C ARG A 84 10.21 4.42 0.27
N VAL A 85 10.30 5.60 0.86
CA VAL A 85 10.82 5.76 2.23
C VAL A 85 9.88 5.07 3.22
N ALA A 86 8.58 5.33 3.13
CA ALA A 86 7.58 4.76 4.03
C ALA A 86 7.56 3.22 3.99
N MET A 87 7.81 2.62 2.83
CA MET A 87 7.86 1.16 2.69
C MET A 87 9.04 0.52 3.45
N GLN A 88 10.09 1.28 3.76
CA GLN A 88 11.25 0.79 4.49
C GLN A 88 11.16 1.05 6.00
N ILE A 89 10.40 2.06 6.42
CA ILE A 89 10.25 2.42 7.83
C ILE A 89 9.50 1.31 8.55
N TYR A 90 10.04 0.84 9.68
CA TYR A 90 9.47 -0.22 10.52
C TYR A 90 9.33 -1.57 9.82
N GLY A 91 10.10 -1.82 8.80
CA GLY A 91 10.15 -3.09 8.09
C GLY A 91 9.47 -3.07 6.74
N ASP A 92 10.08 -3.77 5.79
CA ASP A 92 9.58 -3.88 4.43
C ASP A 92 8.51 -4.98 4.30
N THR A 93 8.00 -5.17 3.10
CA THR A 93 6.97 -6.17 2.80
C THR A 93 7.44 -7.58 3.13
N GLY A 94 8.67 -7.94 2.74
CA GLY A 94 9.23 -9.28 3.00
C GLY A 94 9.33 -9.59 4.48
N PHE A 95 9.83 -8.62 5.26
CA PHE A 95 9.93 -8.75 6.72
C PHE A 95 8.55 -9.02 7.34
N HIS A 96 7.54 -8.25 6.97
CA HIS A 96 6.22 -8.38 7.57
C HIS A 96 5.44 -9.60 7.09
N LYS A 97 5.63 -10.04 5.84
CA LYS A 97 5.05 -11.31 5.36
C LYS A 97 5.62 -12.49 6.13
N ASP A 98 6.93 -12.50 6.33
CA ASP A 98 7.60 -13.55 7.10
C ASP A 98 7.14 -13.54 8.56
N ARG A 99 7.08 -12.37 9.19
CA ARG A 99 6.61 -12.23 10.56
C ARG A 99 5.16 -12.67 10.71
N TYR A 100 4.29 -12.29 9.78
CA TYR A 100 2.90 -12.72 9.79
C TYR A 100 2.78 -14.24 9.71
N ALA A 101 3.51 -14.86 8.79
CA ALA A 101 3.53 -16.31 8.64
C ALA A 101 3.98 -16.99 9.94
N THR A 102 5.08 -16.54 10.54
CA THR A 102 5.61 -17.08 11.79
C THR A 102 4.58 -16.96 12.93
N LEU A 103 3.97 -15.79 13.10
CA LEU A 103 2.95 -15.55 14.12
C LEU A 103 1.67 -16.36 13.88
N SER A 104 1.43 -16.77 12.64
CA SER A 104 0.28 -17.61 12.25
C SER A 104 0.58 -19.10 12.28
N GLY A 105 1.79 -19.50 12.68
CA GLY A 105 2.15 -20.90 12.85
C GLY A 105 2.79 -21.57 11.63
N TYR A 106 3.25 -20.78 10.67
CA TYR A 106 3.93 -21.32 9.48
C TYR A 106 5.45 -21.27 9.57
#